data_9024f989e7e38f3b3d964a309b0b0448
#
_entry.id   9024f989e7e38f3b3d964a309b0b0448
#
_cell.length_a   1.000
_cell.length_b   1.000
_cell.length_c   1.000
_cell.angle_alpha   90.00
_cell.angle_beta   90.00
_cell.angle_gamma   90.00
#
_symmetry.space_group_name_H-M   'P 1'
#
loop_
_entity.id
_entity.type
_entity.pdbx_description
1 polymer ?
#
loop_
_entity_poly.entity_id
_entity_poly.type
_entity_poly.pdbx_seq_one_letter_code
_entity_poly.pdbx_strand_id
1 'polypeptide(L)'
;GGNNLSGGQKQRMSIARAIVKQPPIYILDDSFSALDFKTDASLRRAFKEESKESTLIIVSQRVSTIRNAEQIIVLDKGKIVGKGTHEELMNTCSIYSDIALSQNTEEELRRV
;
A
#
# COMPACT_ATOMS: atom_id res chain seq x y z
N GLY A 1 -5.34 14.42 23.48
CA GLY A 1 -5.90 13.31 22.83
C GLY A 1 -5.83 13.33 21.33
N GLY A 2 -6.13 12.18 20.75
CA GLY A 2 -6.10 11.99 19.33
C GLY A 2 -7.20 12.70 18.53
N ASN A 3 -8.11 13.41 19.20
CA ASN A 3 -9.28 14.02 18.57
C ASN A 3 -8.95 15.21 17.68
N ASN A 4 -7.78 15.82 17.87
CA ASN A 4 -7.35 16.99 17.10
C ASN A 4 -6.40 16.65 15.96
N LEU A 5 -6.11 15.37 15.73
CA LEU A 5 -5.20 14.93 14.68
C LEU A 5 -5.94 14.65 13.37
N SER A 6 -5.34 15.04 12.26
CA SER A 6 -5.85 14.67 10.93
C SER A 6 -5.72 13.16 10.70
N GLY A 7 -6.43 12.61 9.71
CA GLY A 7 -6.32 11.21 9.32
C GLY A 7 -4.89 10.83 8.97
N GLY A 8 -4.18 11.69 8.23
CA GLY A 8 -2.79 11.45 7.87
C GLY A 8 -1.86 11.43 9.07
N GLN A 9 -2.06 12.34 10.03
CA GLN A 9 -1.28 12.37 11.26
C GLN A 9 -1.49 11.12 12.09
N LYS A 10 -2.74 10.65 12.21
CA LYS A 10 -3.04 9.40 12.91
C LYS A 10 -2.37 8.20 12.25
N GLN A 11 -2.37 8.14 10.93
CA GLN A 11 -1.70 7.07 10.20
C GLN A 11 -0.19 7.09 10.41
N ARG A 12 0.44 8.27 10.36
CA ARG A 12 1.88 8.41 10.62
C ARG A 12 2.25 7.95 12.03
N MET A 13 1.44 8.29 13.02
CA MET A 13 1.67 7.83 14.41
C MET A 13 1.56 6.31 14.53
N SER A 14 0.57 5.73 13.87
CA SER A 14 0.38 4.27 13.84
C SER A 14 1.59 3.56 13.23
N ILE A 15 2.11 4.07 12.12
CA ILE A 15 3.28 3.52 11.45
C ILE A 15 4.51 3.66 12.34
N ALA A 16 4.71 4.83 12.96
CA ALA A 16 5.83 5.06 13.86
C ALA A 16 5.83 4.08 15.04
N ARG A 17 4.66 3.80 15.62
CA ARG A 17 4.53 2.81 16.69
C ARG A 17 4.94 1.42 16.25
N ALA A 18 4.55 1.03 15.04
CA ALA A 18 4.92 -0.27 14.48
C ALA A 18 6.43 -0.38 14.30
N ILE A 19 7.08 0.66 13.77
CA ILE A 19 8.53 0.69 13.56
C ILE A 19 9.29 0.55 14.89
N VAL A 20 8.85 1.26 15.92
CA VAL A 20 9.51 1.24 17.24
C VAL A 20 9.53 -0.16 17.84
N LYS A 21 8.48 -0.95 17.60
CA LYS A 21 8.40 -2.33 18.11
C LYS A 21 9.32 -3.30 17.40
N GLN A 22 9.74 -3.01 16.18
CA GLN A 22 10.59 -3.87 15.34
C GLN A 22 10.14 -5.33 15.29
N PRO A 23 8.86 -5.61 14.95
CA PRO A 23 8.36 -6.98 14.92
C PRO A 23 8.90 -7.75 13.71
N PRO A 24 8.85 -9.11 13.73
CA PRO A 24 9.23 -9.91 12.56
C PRO A 24 8.26 -9.78 11.39
N ILE A 25 7.00 -9.41 11.66
CA ILE A 25 5.97 -9.24 10.64
C ILE A 25 5.27 -7.90 10.87
N TYR A 26 5.22 -7.09 9.83
CA TYR A 26 4.45 -5.85 9.82
C TYR A 26 3.19 -6.05 8.98
N ILE A 27 2.05 -5.59 9.49
CA ILE A 27 0.79 -5.58 8.73
C ILE A 27 0.30 -4.14 8.65
N LEU A 28 0.23 -3.61 7.44
CA LEU A 28 -0.26 -2.27 7.16
C LEU A 28 -1.60 -2.37 6.43
N ASP A 29 -2.69 -2.15 7.17
CA ASP A 29 -4.03 -2.22 6.61
C ASP A 29 -4.49 -0.82 6.23
N ASP A 30 -4.37 -0.51 4.94
CA ASP A 30 -4.77 0.79 4.36
C ASP A 30 -4.10 2.00 5.05
N SER A 31 -2.88 1.79 5.56
CA SER A 31 -2.20 2.77 6.43
C SER A 31 -1.73 4.03 5.71
N PHE A 32 -1.70 4.01 4.37
CA PHE A 32 -1.24 5.16 3.58
C PHE A 32 -2.38 5.92 2.90
N SER A 33 -3.63 5.51 3.09
CA SER A 33 -4.77 6.03 2.33
C SER A 33 -5.08 7.51 2.60
N ALA A 34 -4.79 8.00 3.81
CA ALA A 34 -5.07 9.39 4.19
C ALA A 34 -3.88 10.32 4.02
N LEU A 35 -2.75 9.83 3.49
CA LEU A 35 -1.56 10.64 3.28
C LEU A 35 -1.58 11.30 1.90
N ASP A 36 -1.01 12.50 1.79
CA ASP A 36 -0.78 13.12 0.49
C ASP A 36 0.32 12.32 -0.26
N PHE A 37 0.39 12.52 -1.58
CA PHE A 37 1.26 11.70 -2.43
C PHE A 37 2.74 11.80 -2.05
N LYS A 38 3.22 13.01 -1.75
CA LYS A 38 4.62 13.24 -1.40
C LYS A 38 4.98 12.64 -0.04
N THR A 39 4.12 12.85 0.96
CA THR A 39 4.30 12.31 2.31
C THR A 39 4.24 10.79 2.29
N ASP A 40 3.30 10.22 1.53
CA ASP A 40 3.15 8.79 1.34
C ASP A 40 4.44 8.16 0.79
N ALA A 41 4.99 8.72 -0.28
CA ALA A 41 6.22 8.20 -0.89
C ALA A 41 7.41 8.23 0.07
N SER A 42 7.59 9.34 0.80
CA SER A 42 8.67 9.49 1.78
C SER A 42 8.54 8.49 2.92
N LEU A 43 7.33 8.34 3.43
CA LEU A 43 7.05 7.45 4.56
C LEU A 43 7.22 5.99 4.17
N ARG A 44 6.77 5.59 2.97
CA ARG A 44 6.98 4.22 2.47
C ARG A 44 8.46 3.90 2.33
N ARG A 45 9.26 4.86 1.87
CA ARG A 45 10.71 4.67 1.72
C ARG A 45 11.37 4.47 3.07
N ALA A 46 11.06 5.32 4.04
CA ALA A 46 11.59 5.20 5.40
C ALA A 46 11.18 3.87 6.04
N PHE A 47 9.92 3.48 5.88
CA PHE A 47 9.40 2.23 6.43
C PHE A 47 10.11 1.03 5.81
N LYS A 48 10.35 1.05 4.50
CA LYS A 48 11.03 -0.03 3.79
C LYS A 48 12.44 -0.25 4.34
N GLU A 49 13.18 0.82 4.65
CA GLU A 49 14.50 0.71 5.26
C GLU A 49 14.44 0.08 6.65
N GLU A 50 13.51 0.53 7.49
CA GLU A 50 13.39 0.03 8.86
C GLU A 50 12.85 -1.39 8.95
N SER A 51 12.12 -1.86 7.94
CA SER A 51 11.50 -3.18 7.92
C SER A 51 12.27 -4.20 7.07
N LYS A 52 13.51 -3.91 6.71
CA LYS A 52 14.32 -4.68 5.76
C LYS A 52 14.43 -6.17 6.07
N GLU A 53 14.51 -6.52 7.36
CA GLU A 53 14.66 -7.92 7.80
C GLU A 53 13.34 -8.54 8.24
N SER A 54 12.23 -7.83 8.01
CA SER A 54 10.91 -8.27 8.44
C SER A 54 10.06 -8.60 7.22
N THR A 55 9.00 -9.38 7.44
CA THR A 55 7.97 -9.60 6.42
C THR A 55 6.97 -8.46 6.50
N LEU A 56 6.68 -7.85 5.36
CA LEU A 56 5.76 -6.73 5.28
C LEU A 56 4.51 -7.15 4.49
N ILE A 57 3.35 -7.08 5.13
CA ILE A 57 2.06 -7.33 4.50
C ILE A 57 1.32 -6.00 4.40
N ILE A 58 1.01 -5.59 3.17
CA ILE A 58 0.30 -4.33 2.92
C ILE A 58 -1.07 -4.67 2.34
N VAL A 59 -2.13 -4.15 2.97
CA VAL A 59 -3.49 -4.22 2.46
C VAL A 59 -3.86 -2.85 1.91
N SER A 60 -4.14 -2.77 0.63
CA SER A 60 -4.44 -1.49 -0.02
C SER A 60 -5.31 -1.69 -1.25
N GLN A 61 -6.15 -0.70 -1.52
CA GLN A 61 -6.90 -0.61 -2.76
C GLN A 61 -6.15 0.16 -3.83
N ARG A 62 -5.00 0.77 -3.49
CA ARG A 62 -4.19 1.56 -4.43
C ARG A 62 -3.05 0.71 -4.98
N VAL A 63 -3.08 0.51 -6.30
CA VAL A 63 -2.04 -0.27 -6.99
C VAL A 63 -0.66 0.39 -6.83
N SER A 64 -0.59 1.71 -6.84
CA SER A 64 0.68 2.42 -6.66
C SER A 64 1.38 2.07 -5.34
N THR A 65 0.62 1.71 -4.31
CA THR A 65 1.17 1.34 -3.01
C THR A 65 1.81 -0.06 -3.02
N ILE A 66 1.25 -0.99 -3.80
CA ILE A 66 1.62 -2.41 -3.70
C ILE A 66 2.34 -2.95 -4.95
N ARG A 67 2.46 -2.17 -6.01
CA ARG A 67 2.99 -2.64 -7.30
C ARG A 67 4.42 -3.18 -7.25
N ASN A 68 5.23 -2.76 -6.28
CA ASN A 68 6.62 -3.19 -6.15
C ASN A 68 6.79 -4.36 -5.17
N ALA A 69 5.72 -4.92 -4.65
CA ALA A 69 5.78 -6.08 -3.75
C ALA A 69 6.30 -7.31 -4.49
N GLU A 70 7.01 -8.15 -3.77
CA GLU A 70 7.51 -9.42 -4.32
C GLU A 70 6.38 -10.36 -4.68
N GLN A 71 5.27 -10.27 -3.96
CA GLN A 71 4.07 -11.05 -4.25
C GLN A 71 2.83 -10.22 -3.96
N ILE A 72 1.93 -10.18 -4.92
CA ILE A 72 0.64 -9.51 -4.78
C ILE A 72 -0.45 -10.58 -4.83
N ILE A 73 -1.41 -10.46 -3.90
CA ILE A 73 -2.57 -11.35 -3.86
C ILE A 73 -3.80 -10.48 -4.14
N VAL A 74 -4.59 -10.86 -5.13
CA VAL A 74 -5.81 -10.16 -5.51
C VAL A 74 -7.01 -10.91 -4.94
N LEU A 75 -7.81 -10.21 -4.15
CA LEU A 75 -9.01 -10.77 -3.53
C LEU A 75 -10.26 -10.18 -4.19
N ASP A 76 -11.23 -11.03 -4.48
CA ASP A 76 -12.54 -10.62 -4.96
C ASP A 76 -13.60 -11.52 -4.33
N LYS A 77 -14.58 -10.90 -3.68
CA LYS A 77 -15.70 -11.61 -3.02
C LYS A 77 -15.21 -12.73 -2.08
N GLY A 78 -14.15 -12.44 -1.32
CA GLY A 78 -13.59 -13.37 -0.34
C GLY A 78 -12.75 -14.48 -0.92
N LYS A 79 -12.42 -14.42 -2.21
CA LYS A 79 -11.60 -15.45 -2.87
C LYS A 79 -10.37 -14.85 -3.52
N ILE A 80 -9.31 -15.65 -3.58
CA ILE A 80 -8.08 -15.27 -4.29
C ILE A 80 -8.34 -15.50 -5.78
N VAL A 81 -8.28 -14.41 -6.57
CA VAL A 81 -8.47 -14.46 -8.01
C VAL A 81 -7.18 -14.21 -8.80
N GLY A 82 -6.11 -13.83 -8.13
CA GLY A 82 -4.81 -13.63 -8.77
C GLY A 82 -3.69 -13.62 -7.74
N LYS A 83 -2.50 -14.05 -8.16
CA LYS A 83 -1.33 -14.12 -7.31
C LYS A 83 -0.07 -14.02 -8.18
N GLY A 84 0.84 -13.13 -7.81
CA GLY A 84 2.10 -12.95 -8.54
C GLY A 84 2.64 -11.54 -8.39
N THR A 85 3.55 -11.16 -9.28
CA THR A 85 4.08 -9.81 -9.34
C THR A 85 3.12 -8.89 -10.10
N HIS A 86 3.38 -7.60 -10.06
CA HIS A 86 2.60 -6.62 -10.82
C HIS A 86 2.57 -6.98 -12.32
N GLU A 87 3.73 -7.26 -12.90
CA GLU A 87 3.82 -7.62 -14.33
C GLU A 87 3.06 -8.89 -14.67
N GLU A 88 3.19 -9.91 -13.82
CA GLU A 88 2.45 -11.16 -14.01
C GLU A 88 0.95 -10.93 -13.97
N LEU A 89 0.48 -10.18 -13.01
CA LEU A 89 -0.95 -9.92 -12.83
C LEU A 89 -1.53 -9.03 -13.92
N MET A 90 -0.74 -8.10 -14.46
CA MET A 90 -1.17 -7.28 -15.58
C MET A 90 -1.44 -8.15 -16.82
N ASN A 91 -0.76 -9.28 -16.96
CA ASN A 91 -0.90 -10.20 -18.09
C ASN A 91 -1.87 -11.36 -17.84
N THR A 92 -2.11 -11.72 -16.57
CA THR A 92 -2.87 -12.94 -16.23
C THR A 92 -4.16 -12.69 -15.47
N CYS A 93 -4.33 -11.52 -14.86
CA CYS A 93 -5.50 -11.22 -14.03
C CYS A 93 -6.21 -9.98 -14.56
N SER A 94 -7.34 -10.18 -15.25
CA SER A 94 -8.10 -9.06 -15.83
C SER A 94 -8.64 -8.12 -14.76
N ILE A 95 -9.05 -8.63 -13.61
CA ILE A 95 -9.52 -7.81 -12.49
C ILE A 95 -8.42 -6.85 -12.05
N TYR A 96 -7.20 -7.35 -11.86
CA TYR A 96 -6.06 -6.54 -11.46
C TYR A 96 -5.70 -5.49 -12.52
N SER A 97 -5.61 -5.89 -13.78
CA SER A 97 -5.23 -4.97 -14.85
C SER A 97 -6.28 -3.87 -15.05
N ASP A 98 -7.56 -4.19 -14.92
CA ASP A 98 -8.63 -3.20 -15.02
C ASP A 98 -8.56 -2.16 -13.90
N ILE A 99 -8.28 -2.60 -12.68
CA ILE A 99 -8.10 -1.70 -11.52
C ILE A 99 -6.88 -0.81 -11.74
N ALA A 100 -5.76 -1.39 -12.16
CA ALA A 100 -4.52 -0.66 -12.37
C ALA A 100 -4.67 0.42 -13.46
N LEU A 101 -5.29 0.07 -14.58
CA LEU A 101 -5.52 1.01 -15.69
C LEU A 101 -6.47 2.14 -15.29
N SER A 102 -7.52 1.82 -14.56
CA SER A 102 -8.47 2.81 -14.04
C SER A 102 -7.77 3.82 -13.12
N GLN A 103 -6.94 3.33 -12.22
CA GLN A 103 -6.21 4.20 -11.28
C GLN A 103 -5.14 5.05 -11.97
N ASN A 104 -4.45 4.52 -12.96
CA ASN A 104 -3.48 5.28 -13.73
C ASN A 104 -4.14 6.46 -14.45
N THR A 105 -5.31 6.24 -15.03
CA THR A 105 -6.08 7.32 -15.69
C THR A 105 -6.44 8.40 -14.69
N GLU A 106 -6.88 8.04 -13.49
CA GLU A 106 -7.20 9.00 -12.44
C GLU A 106 -5.97 9.80 -12.01
N GLU A 107 -4.82 9.16 -11.87
CA GLU A 107 -3.58 9.84 -11.52
C GLU A 107 -3.14 10.82 -12.60
N GLU A 108 -3.27 10.46 -13.85
CA GLU A 108 -2.98 11.36 -14.98
C GLU A 108 -3.85 12.60 -14.94
N LEU A 109 -5.14 12.44 -14.68
CA LEU A 109 -6.08 13.55 -14.55
C LEU A 109 -5.74 14.47 -13.38
N ARG A 110 -5.25 13.93 -12.27
CA ARG A 110 -4.86 14.72 -11.11
C ARG A 110 -3.59 15.53 -11.33
N ARG A 111 -2.73 15.13 -12.26
CA ARG A 111 -1.49 15.84 -12.57
C ARG A 111 -1.70 17.05 -13.46
N VAL A 112 -2.85 17.17 -14.05
CA VAL A 112 -3.23 18.32 -14.87
C VAL A 112 -3.89 19.39 -14.02
#